data_ba482a48db084130d5ef9a36769010ed
#
_entry.id   ba482a48db084130d5ef9a36769010ed
#
_cell.length_a   1.000
_cell.length_b   1.000
_cell.length_c   1.000
_cell.angle_alpha   90.00
_cell.angle_beta   90.00
_cell.angle_gamma   90.00
#
_symmetry.space_group_name_H-M   'P 1'
#
loop_
_entity.id
_entity.type
_entity.pdbx_description
1 polymer ?
#
loop_
_entity_poly.entity_id
_entity_poly.type
_entity_poly.pdbx_seq_one_letter_code
_entity_poly.pdbx_strand_id
1 'polypeptide(L)'
;MAKYIFVTGGVVSSLGKGIAAASIGCLLESRGLKVTLQKFDPYLNVDPGTMSPFQHGEVFVTDDGAETDLDLGHYERFTHAKLTQANNLTSGRIYEQIISRERRGDYLGKTVQVIPHVTNEIKSAVRKVSEDVDVVIVEIGGTVGDIESLPFLEAIRQIRHEKGKDNCIFVHVTLVPWIAAAQELKTKPTQHSVKELRALGIQPDILLCRSERILPKEMKEKIALFCDVDVDAVVTASDVRSVYEVPPVFAAEGVDEIVIKHLDLESVAGPRDLSRWNRMLDALRNPEDEVTIGLVGKYVEYEDSYKSLKEALIHGGLAHNLAVKIHWIEAEGVEGEDWERQLDDYDAILVPGGFGKRGIEGMINAIRYARENKVPYFGICLGMQTMVIEYARNVCGLEKANSSEFDLSSPHRVIYKLRELKGVDELGGTMRLGAWPCVLKEGSYANKAYGAPEITERHRHRYEFNREYEDILTAGGLRITGETPDHTYVEICEIGDHPWYLGCQFHPEFKSKPLEPHPLFRAFIGAAYENRKKRLAGPLLRNVQYTAGD
;
A
#
# COMPACT_ATOMS: atom_id res chain seq x y z
N MET A 1 -24.20 15.06 -11.58
CA MET A 1 -24.46 13.63 -11.21
C MET A 1 -23.18 12.88 -11.49
N ALA A 2 -22.69 12.09 -10.55
CA ALA A 2 -21.46 11.34 -10.74
C ALA A 2 -21.57 10.36 -11.91
N LYS A 3 -20.51 10.22 -12.67
CA LYS A 3 -20.30 9.22 -13.73
C LYS A 3 -19.60 7.98 -13.17
N TYR A 4 -19.76 6.83 -13.81
CA TYR A 4 -19.26 5.55 -13.27
C TYR A 4 -18.38 4.84 -14.30
N ILE A 5 -17.23 4.36 -13.84
CA ILE A 5 -16.31 3.51 -14.59
C ILE A 5 -16.20 2.19 -13.84
N PHE A 6 -16.59 1.09 -14.47
CA PHE A 6 -16.45 -0.23 -13.90
C PHE A 6 -15.29 -0.96 -14.55
N VAL A 7 -14.26 -1.27 -13.76
CA VAL A 7 -13.05 -1.96 -14.22
C VAL A 7 -13.19 -3.44 -13.91
N THR A 8 -13.25 -4.27 -14.94
CA THR A 8 -13.30 -5.73 -14.86
C THR A 8 -12.04 -6.33 -15.44
N GLY A 9 -11.75 -7.60 -15.14
CA GLY A 9 -10.61 -8.28 -15.74
C GLY A 9 -10.91 -9.74 -16.05
N GLY A 10 -10.21 -10.26 -17.03
CA GLY A 10 -10.35 -11.64 -17.46
C GLY A 10 -9.03 -12.28 -17.82
N VAL A 11 -9.07 -13.56 -18.20
CA VAL A 11 -7.96 -14.42 -18.56
C VAL A 11 -7.21 -14.99 -17.35
N VAL A 12 -6.57 -14.14 -16.53
CA VAL A 12 -5.80 -14.53 -15.34
C VAL A 12 -5.91 -13.46 -14.25
N SER A 13 -5.62 -13.84 -13.01
CA SER A 13 -5.44 -12.90 -11.90
C SER A 13 -4.18 -12.04 -12.10
N SER A 14 -4.02 -11.00 -11.28
CA SER A 14 -2.82 -10.13 -11.28
C SER A 14 -2.53 -9.41 -12.62
N LEU A 15 -3.55 -9.20 -13.47
CA LEU A 15 -3.42 -8.42 -14.71
C LEU A 15 -3.18 -6.91 -14.48
N GLY A 16 -3.30 -6.43 -13.24
CA GLY A 16 -3.10 -5.03 -12.91
C GLY A 16 -4.36 -4.18 -13.01
N LYS A 17 -5.55 -4.73 -12.69
CA LYS A 17 -6.81 -3.96 -12.61
C LYS A 17 -6.70 -2.76 -11.68
N GLY A 18 -6.13 -2.95 -10.46
CA GLY A 18 -5.93 -1.89 -9.47
C GLY A 18 -5.08 -0.74 -10.01
N ILE A 19 -3.95 -1.07 -10.64
CA ILE A 19 -3.08 -0.08 -11.28
C ILE A 19 -3.79 0.62 -12.45
N ALA A 20 -4.56 -0.12 -13.25
CA ALA A 20 -5.34 0.46 -14.34
C ALA A 20 -6.40 1.44 -13.83
N ALA A 21 -7.17 1.05 -12.79
CA ALA A 21 -8.15 1.91 -12.14
C ALA A 21 -7.51 3.17 -11.55
N ALA A 22 -6.39 3.01 -10.81
CA ALA A 22 -5.63 4.11 -10.23
C ALA A 22 -5.06 5.06 -11.31
N SER A 23 -4.55 4.50 -12.42
CA SER A 23 -4.01 5.29 -13.54
C SER A 23 -5.08 6.08 -14.28
N ILE A 24 -6.28 5.50 -14.49
CA ILE A 24 -7.43 6.23 -15.03
C ILE A 24 -7.81 7.37 -14.07
N GLY A 25 -7.87 7.10 -12.76
CA GLY A 25 -8.11 8.13 -11.74
C GLY A 25 -7.11 9.27 -11.81
N CYS A 26 -5.81 8.97 -11.86
CA CYS A 26 -4.73 9.94 -12.02
C CYS A 26 -4.91 10.81 -13.28
N LEU A 27 -5.25 10.20 -14.41
CA LEU A 27 -5.47 10.91 -15.66
C LEU A 27 -6.68 11.84 -15.59
N LEU A 28 -7.79 11.40 -15.00
CA LEU A 28 -8.99 12.23 -14.83
C LEU A 28 -8.74 13.39 -13.86
N GLU A 29 -8.00 13.17 -12.75
CA GLU A 29 -7.56 14.25 -11.86
C GLU A 29 -6.65 15.26 -12.57
N SER A 30 -5.76 14.78 -13.48
CA SER A 30 -4.92 15.67 -14.29
C SER A 30 -5.71 16.58 -15.24
N ARG A 31 -6.98 16.27 -15.46
CA ARG A 31 -7.98 17.05 -16.21
C ARG A 31 -8.85 17.93 -15.31
N GLY A 32 -8.58 17.97 -13.99
CA GLY A 32 -9.32 18.76 -13.00
C GLY A 32 -10.61 18.11 -12.49
N LEU A 33 -10.87 16.84 -12.82
CA LEU A 33 -12.05 16.11 -12.35
C LEU A 33 -11.82 15.56 -10.94
N LYS A 34 -12.85 15.57 -10.10
CA LYS A 34 -12.83 14.93 -8.79
C LYS A 34 -13.19 13.46 -8.92
N VAL A 35 -12.29 12.58 -8.51
CA VAL A 35 -12.48 11.14 -8.59
C VAL A 35 -12.54 10.48 -7.22
N THR A 36 -13.23 9.35 -7.12
CA THR A 36 -13.06 8.38 -6.04
C THR A 36 -12.96 6.98 -6.64
N LEU A 37 -12.29 6.09 -5.89
CA LEU A 37 -12.13 4.71 -6.32
C LEU A 37 -12.75 3.77 -5.29
N GLN A 38 -13.28 2.64 -5.74
CA GLN A 38 -13.88 1.62 -4.87
C GLN A 38 -13.44 0.24 -5.33
N LYS A 39 -13.11 -0.62 -4.36
CA LYS A 39 -12.71 -2.01 -4.58
C LYS A 39 -13.82 -2.95 -4.15
N PHE A 40 -14.16 -3.90 -5.00
CA PHE A 40 -15.05 -5.00 -4.69
C PHE A 40 -14.28 -6.32 -4.71
N ASP A 41 -14.24 -6.99 -3.56
CA ASP A 41 -13.54 -8.25 -3.38
C ASP A 41 -14.52 -9.42 -3.24
N PRO A 42 -14.44 -10.44 -4.12
CA PRO A 42 -15.44 -11.53 -4.15
C PRO A 42 -15.26 -12.57 -3.05
N TYR A 43 -14.22 -12.50 -2.21
CA TYR A 43 -14.02 -13.46 -1.13
C TYR A 43 -15.03 -13.29 0.03
N LEU A 44 -15.20 -14.36 0.83
CA LEU A 44 -16.17 -14.42 1.94
C LEU A 44 -15.63 -13.90 3.27
N ASN A 45 -14.38 -13.46 3.35
CA ASN A 45 -13.88 -12.76 4.52
C ASN A 45 -14.60 -11.42 4.67
N VAL A 46 -14.96 -11.05 5.90
CA VAL A 46 -15.63 -9.77 6.19
C VAL A 46 -14.71 -8.61 5.86
N ASP A 47 -13.43 -8.75 6.22
CA ASP A 47 -12.33 -7.87 5.88
C ASP A 47 -11.02 -8.69 5.74
N PRO A 48 -9.93 -8.12 5.21
CA PRO A 48 -8.67 -8.83 5.07
C PRO A 48 -7.82 -8.87 6.36
N GLY A 49 -8.26 -8.29 7.47
CA GLY A 49 -7.47 -8.12 8.69
C GLY A 49 -6.92 -9.40 9.30
N THR A 50 -7.60 -10.54 9.09
CA THR A 50 -7.16 -11.86 9.57
C THR A 50 -6.49 -12.71 8.50
N MET A 51 -6.35 -12.20 7.27
CA MET A 51 -5.74 -12.94 6.16
C MET A 51 -4.22 -12.99 6.28
N SER A 52 -3.63 -14.07 5.76
CA SER A 52 -2.19 -14.21 5.72
C SER A 52 -1.56 -13.28 4.69
N PRO A 53 -0.54 -12.48 5.05
CA PRO A 53 0.19 -11.65 4.10
C PRO A 53 0.83 -12.46 2.95
N PHE A 54 1.15 -13.72 3.16
CA PHE A 54 1.67 -14.61 2.13
C PHE A 54 0.66 -14.96 1.03
N GLN A 55 -0.64 -14.86 1.30
CA GLN A 55 -1.69 -15.18 0.33
C GLN A 55 -2.32 -13.94 -0.30
N HIS A 56 -2.46 -12.87 0.48
CA HIS A 56 -3.19 -11.67 0.09
C HIS A 56 -2.31 -10.43 -0.09
N GLY A 57 -1.04 -10.51 0.33
CA GLY A 57 -0.20 -9.33 0.42
C GLY A 57 -0.51 -8.48 1.64
N GLU A 58 -0.14 -7.21 1.56
CA GLU A 58 -0.32 -6.22 2.63
C GLU A 58 -1.79 -5.94 2.92
N VAL A 59 -2.12 -5.81 4.20
CA VAL A 59 -3.39 -5.23 4.64
C VAL A 59 -3.21 -3.72 4.77
N PHE A 60 -3.83 -2.97 3.87
CA PHE A 60 -3.78 -1.51 3.89
C PHE A 60 -4.84 -0.94 4.85
N VAL A 61 -4.50 0.12 5.57
CA VAL A 61 -5.42 0.73 6.55
C VAL A 61 -5.73 2.17 6.15
N THR A 62 -7.02 2.52 6.14
CA THR A 62 -7.52 3.88 5.87
C THR A 62 -7.52 4.75 7.13
N ASP A 63 -7.74 6.05 6.99
CA ASP A 63 -7.79 6.98 8.13
C ASP A 63 -8.92 6.66 9.10
N ASP A 64 -10.06 6.15 8.64
CA ASP A 64 -11.20 5.73 9.46
C ASP A 64 -11.07 4.31 10.05
N GLY A 65 -9.90 3.67 9.89
CA GLY A 65 -9.56 2.39 10.52
C GLY A 65 -10.05 1.16 9.77
N ALA A 66 -10.45 1.27 8.51
CA ALA A 66 -10.76 0.10 7.73
C ALA A 66 -9.50 -0.68 7.35
N GLU A 67 -9.49 -1.97 7.62
CA GLU A 67 -8.54 -2.92 7.06
C GLU A 67 -9.02 -3.32 5.66
N THR A 68 -8.18 -3.10 4.65
CA THR A 68 -8.57 -3.19 3.24
C THR A 68 -7.54 -3.92 2.40
N ASP A 69 -7.91 -4.25 1.17
CA ASP A 69 -7.01 -4.79 0.17
C ASP A 69 -5.89 -3.78 -0.20
N LEU A 70 -4.73 -4.29 -0.61
CA LEU A 70 -3.55 -3.50 -0.99
C LEU A 70 -3.80 -2.55 -2.17
N ASP A 71 -4.81 -2.80 -3.00
CA ASP A 71 -5.17 -1.95 -4.12
C ASP A 71 -5.59 -0.54 -3.67
N LEU A 72 -6.17 -0.38 -2.45
CA LEU A 72 -6.48 0.93 -1.92
C LEU A 72 -5.21 1.79 -1.73
N GLY A 73 -4.10 1.16 -1.38
CA GLY A 73 -2.79 1.82 -1.36
C GLY A 73 -2.38 2.34 -2.74
N HIS A 74 -2.62 1.58 -3.80
CA HIS A 74 -2.40 2.07 -5.17
C HIS A 74 -3.29 3.27 -5.48
N TYR A 75 -4.58 3.22 -5.13
CA TYR A 75 -5.51 4.32 -5.38
C TYR A 75 -5.04 5.62 -4.71
N GLU A 76 -4.67 5.57 -3.43
CA GLU A 76 -4.16 6.76 -2.71
C GLU A 76 -2.81 7.27 -3.22
N ARG A 77 -1.93 6.40 -3.70
CA ARG A 77 -0.63 6.80 -4.27
C ARG A 77 -0.77 7.52 -5.61
N PHE A 78 -1.80 7.17 -6.40
CA PHE A 78 -2.01 7.71 -7.74
C PHE A 78 -2.95 8.91 -7.76
N THR A 79 -3.79 9.09 -6.74
CA THR A 79 -4.85 10.11 -6.70
C THR A 79 -4.84 10.89 -5.38
N HIS A 80 -5.65 11.94 -5.34
CA HIS A 80 -5.92 12.71 -4.12
C HIS A 80 -7.20 12.25 -3.41
N ALA A 81 -7.83 11.16 -3.89
CA ALA A 81 -9.02 10.60 -3.28
C ALA A 81 -8.76 10.23 -1.82
N LYS A 82 -9.66 10.64 -0.93
CA LYS A 82 -9.66 10.21 0.47
C LYS A 82 -10.53 8.97 0.58
N LEU A 83 -9.88 7.84 0.81
CA LEU A 83 -10.56 6.56 0.89
C LEU A 83 -10.96 6.25 2.33
N THR A 84 -12.11 5.61 2.45
CA THR A 84 -12.74 5.21 3.72
C THR A 84 -13.19 3.77 3.66
N GLN A 85 -13.77 3.28 4.74
CA GLN A 85 -14.40 1.96 4.80
C GLN A 85 -15.44 1.73 3.69
N ALA A 86 -16.08 2.80 3.17
CA ALA A 86 -17.03 2.70 2.08
C ALA A 86 -16.37 2.36 0.72
N ASN A 87 -15.05 2.54 0.62
CA ASN A 87 -14.31 2.32 -0.63
C ASN A 87 -13.82 0.88 -0.80
N ASN A 88 -13.99 0.00 0.21
CA ASN A 88 -13.72 -1.42 0.08
C ASN A 88 -14.94 -2.24 0.52
N LEU A 89 -15.39 -3.15 -0.34
CA LEU A 89 -16.57 -3.98 -0.10
C LEU A 89 -16.25 -5.44 -0.44
N THR A 90 -16.40 -6.33 0.54
CA THR A 90 -16.20 -7.78 0.35
C THR A 90 -17.55 -8.49 0.23
N SER A 91 -17.58 -9.65 -0.45
CA SER A 91 -18.76 -10.52 -0.43
C SER A 91 -19.16 -10.89 0.99
N GLY A 92 -18.20 -11.22 1.86
CA GLY A 92 -18.46 -11.58 3.26
C GLY A 92 -19.22 -10.50 3.99
N ARG A 93 -18.80 -9.25 3.87
CA ARG A 93 -19.48 -8.10 4.49
C ARG A 93 -20.90 -7.88 3.98
N ILE A 94 -21.13 -8.06 2.68
CA ILE A 94 -22.47 -7.95 2.09
C ILE A 94 -23.39 -9.03 2.65
N TYR A 95 -22.93 -10.29 2.63
CA TYR A 95 -23.73 -11.41 3.13
C TYR A 95 -23.99 -11.32 4.64
N GLU A 96 -23.00 -10.93 5.44
CA GLU A 96 -23.17 -10.68 6.87
C GLU A 96 -24.27 -9.65 7.14
N GLN A 97 -24.27 -8.52 6.44
CA GLN A 97 -25.27 -7.48 6.58
C GLN A 97 -26.67 -7.98 6.19
N ILE A 98 -26.79 -8.71 5.09
CA ILE A 98 -28.08 -9.24 4.61
C ILE A 98 -28.63 -10.30 5.57
N ILE A 99 -27.79 -11.24 6.03
CA ILE A 99 -28.19 -12.29 6.97
C ILE A 99 -28.58 -11.65 8.31
N SER A 100 -27.81 -10.68 8.80
CA SER A 100 -28.15 -9.96 10.03
C SER A 100 -29.50 -9.22 9.95
N ARG A 101 -29.81 -8.60 8.81
CA ARG A 101 -31.11 -7.96 8.56
C ARG A 101 -32.23 -8.99 8.47
N GLU A 102 -32.00 -10.12 7.82
CA GLU A 102 -32.99 -11.22 7.76
C GLU A 102 -33.33 -11.72 9.16
N ARG A 103 -32.30 -11.99 9.99
CA ARG A 103 -32.50 -12.45 11.37
C ARG A 103 -33.23 -11.45 12.26
N ARG A 104 -33.09 -10.14 12.01
CA ARG A 104 -33.86 -9.09 12.70
C ARG A 104 -35.29 -8.93 12.19
N GLY A 105 -35.64 -9.57 11.05
CA GLY A 105 -36.96 -9.46 10.45
C GLY A 105 -37.18 -8.24 9.55
N ASP A 106 -36.10 -7.54 9.14
CA ASP A 106 -36.17 -6.32 8.34
C ASP A 106 -36.84 -6.54 6.96
N TYR A 107 -36.89 -7.78 6.48
CA TYR A 107 -37.51 -8.15 5.20
C TYR A 107 -39.00 -8.58 5.33
N LEU A 108 -39.59 -8.48 6.51
CA LEU A 108 -41.00 -8.72 6.76
C LEU A 108 -41.52 -10.08 6.23
N GLY A 109 -40.70 -11.13 6.38
CA GLY A 109 -41.06 -12.50 5.96
C GLY A 109 -40.92 -12.77 4.45
N LYS A 110 -40.38 -11.83 3.67
CA LYS A 110 -40.11 -12.04 2.24
C LYS A 110 -38.95 -13.00 2.05
N THR A 111 -38.95 -13.77 0.96
CA THR A 111 -37.83 -14.57 0.55
C THR A 111 -36.64 -13.65 0.16
N VAL A 112 -35.48 -13.83 0.81
CA VAL A 112 -34.25 -13.08 0.52
C VAL A 112 -33.42 -13.86 -0.50
N GLN A 113 -33.06 -13.22 -1.60
CA GLN A 113 -32.36 -13.84 -2.74
C GLN A 113 -31.18 -12.96 -3.17
N VAL A 114 -30.24 -13.53 -3.98
CA VAL A 114 -29.13 -12.77 -4.54
C VAL A 114 -29.65 -11.57 -5.35
N ILE A 115 -30.61 -11.81 -6.22
CA ILE A 115 -31.35 -10.75 -6.93
C ILE A 115 -32.76 -10.67 -6.33
N PRO A 116 -33.21 -9.53 -5.79
CA PRO A 116 -32.54 -8.22 -5.84
C PRO A 116 -31.74 -7.85 -4.59
N HIS A 117 -31.69 -8.66 -3.52
CA HIS A 117 -31.23 -8.19 -2.20
C HIS A 117 -29.71 -7.95 -2.17
N VAL A 118 -28.89 -8.91 -2.62
CA VAL A 118 -27.43 -8.76 -2.69
C VAL A 118 -27.04 -7.68 -3.72
N THR A 119 -27.66 -7.71 -4.91
CA THR A 119 -27.38 -6.71 -5.94
C THR A 119 -27.78 -5.29 -5.51
N ASN A 120 -28.87 -5.13 -4.77
CA ASN A 120 -29.28 -3.82 -4.24
C ASN A 120 -28.32 -3.31 -3.16
N GLU A 121 -27.75 -4.18 -2.31
CA GLU A 121 -26.74 -3.78 -1.32
C GLU A 121 -25.47 -3.31 -2.03
N ILE A 122 -25.00 -4.03 -3.05
CA ILE A 122 -23.85 -3.62 -3.89
C ILE A 122 -24.12 -2.28 -4.56
N LYS A 123 -25.28 -2.09 -5.19
CA LYS A 123 -25.65 -0.81 -5.82
C LYS A 123 -25.72 0.33 -4.80
N SER A 124 -26.19 0.05 -3.58
CA SER A 124 -26.21 1.03 -2.49
C SER A 124 -24.80 1.45 -2.09
N ALA A 125 -23.86 0.50 -2.02
CA ALA A 125 -22.46 0.79 -1.70
C ALA A 125 -21.80 1.70 -2.77
N VAL A 126 -22.07 1.47 -4.07
CA VAL A 126 -21.59 2.36 -5.14
C VAL A 126 -22.15 3.78 -4.99
N ARG A 127 -23.42 3.90 -4.62
CA ARG A 127 -24.05 5.23 -4.43
C ARG A 127 -23.45 6.00 -3.25
N LYS A 128 -23.08 5.32 -2.17
CA LYS A 128 -22.52 5.97 -0.97
C LYS A 128 -21.23 6.74 -1.24
N VAL A 129 -20.39 6.28 -2.17
CA VAL A 129 -19.12 6.94 -2.51
C VAL A 129 -19.26 7.96 -3.64
N SER A 130 -20.48 8.18 -4.18
CA SER A 130 -20.70 9.04 -5.35
C SER A 130 -21.05 10.50 -5.00
N GLU A 131 -21.05 10.85 -3.73
CA GLU A 131 -21.32 12.22 -3.29
C GLU A 131 -20.08 13.12 -3.51
N ASP A 132 -20.29 14.33 -3.99
CA ASP A 132 -19.26 15.37 -4.19
C ASP A 132 -18.08 15.00 -5.13
N VAL A 133 -18.28 13.99 -6.00
CA VAL A 133 -17.29 13.59 -7.02
C VAL A 133 -17.90 13.64 -8.42
N ASP A 134 -17.05 13.84 -9.42
CA ASP A 134 -17.43 13.82 -10.84
C ASP A 134 -17.48 12.37 -11.36
N VAL A 135 -16.52 11.55 -10.94
CA VAL A 135 -16.37 10.17 -11.43
C VAL A 135 -16.09 9.20 -10.27
N VAL A 136 -16.82 8.08 -10.27
CA VAL A 136 -16.59 6.91 -9.41
C VAL A 136 -15.98 5.81 -10.25
N ILE A 137 -14.80 5.32 -9.88
CA ILE A 137 -14.14 4.18 -10.52
C ILE A 137 -14.27 2.97 -9.60
N VAL A 138 -14.94 1.93 -10.05
CA VAL A 138 -15.16 0.70 -9.28
C VAL A 138 -14.39 -0.44 -9.90
N GLU A 139 -13.42 -0.98 -9.17
CA GLU A 139 -12.71 -2.18 -9.57
C GLU A 139 -13.42 -3.43 -9.06
N ILE A 140 -13.71 -4.36 -9.99
CA ILE A 140 -14.28 -5.66 -9.64
C ILE A 140 -13.15 -6.67 -9.48
N GLY A 141 -12.98 -7.17 -8.27
CA GLY A 141 -12.03 -8.23 -7.94
C GLY A 141 -12.39 -9.57 -8.60
N GLY A 142 -11.43 -10.48 -8.64
CA GLY A 142 -11.57 -11.78 -9.33
C GLY A 142 -11.43 -11.67 -10.84
N THR A 143 -11.73 -12.76 -11.51
CA THR A 143 -11.64 -12.93 -12.96
C THR A 143 -13.04 -13.13 -13.53
N VAL A 144 -13.36 -12.51 -14.68
CA VAL A 144 -14.63 -12.75 -15.35
C VAL A 144 -14.74 -14.23 -15.73
N GLY A 145 -15.81 -14.87 -15.26
CA GLY A 145 -16.01 -16.32 -15.32
C GLY A 145 -15.98 -16.99 -13.95
N ASP A 146 -15.40 -16.35 -12.93
CA ASP A 146 -15.41 -16.85 -11.57
C ASP A 146 -16.81 -16.74 -10.95
N ILE A 147 -17.25 -17.78 -10.25
CA ILE A 147 -18.61 -17.87 -9.66
C ILE A 147 -18.83 -16.77 -8.62
N GLU A 148 -17.83 -16.51 -7.80
CA GLU A 148 -17.87 -15.58 -6.70
C GLU A 148 -18.04 -14.12 -7.14
N SER A 149 -17.64 -13.76 -8.37
CA SER A 149 -17.74 -12.41 -8.93
C SER A 149 -19.12 -12.11 -9.54
N LEU A 150 -19.95 -13.12 -9.77
CA LEU A 150 -21.24 -12.98 -10.47
C LEU A 150 -22.19 -11.95 -9.85
N PRO A 151 -22.38 -11.87 -8.51
CA PRO A 151 -23.28 -10.86 -7.92
C PRO A 151 -22.82 -9.43 -8.19
N PHE A 152 -21.50 -9.18 -8.21
CA PHE A 152 -20.93 -7.86 -8.52
C PHE A 152 -21.14 -7.51 -9.99
N LEU A 153 -20.87 -8.45 -10.90
CA LEU A 153 -21.06 -8.26 -12.34
C LEU A 153 -22.54 -7.99 -12.66
N GLU A 154 -23.46 -8.73 -12.05
CA GLU A 154 -24.90 -8.47 -12.21
C GLU A 154 -25.29 -7.08 -11.65
N ALA A 155 -24.76 -6.68 -10.51
CA ALA A 155 -25.06 -5.36 -9.93
C ALA A 155 -24.58 -4.21 -10.83
N ILE A 156 -23.37 -4.28 -11.39
CA ILE A 156 -22.86 -3.22 -12.28
C ILE A 156 -23.63 -3.19 -13.62
N ARG A 157 -24.05 -4.35 -14.14
CA ARG A 157 -24.93 -4.42 -15.29
C ARG A 157 -26.26 -3.69 -15.03
N GLN A 158 -26.85 -3.90 -13.85
CA GLN A 158 -28.06 -3.20 -13.42
C GLN A 158 -27.85 -1.69 -13.28
N ILE A 159 -26.70 -1.25 -12.70
CA ILE A 159 -26.37 0.19 -12.58
C ILE A 159 -26.34 0.85 -13.96
N ARG A 160 -25.70 0.23 -14.96
CA ARG A 160 -25.68 0.79 -16.33
C ARG A 160 -27.07 0.87 -16.93
N HIS A 161 -27.91 -0.12 -16.68
CA HIS A 161 -29.32 -0.07 -17.13
C HIS A 161 -30.10 1.08 -16.45
N GLU A 162 -29.87 1.31 -15.16
CA GLU A 162 -30.55 2.38 -14.39
C GLU A 162 -30.04 3.79 -14.74
N LYS A 163 -28.75 3.95 -14.98
CA LYS A 163 -28.09 5.26 -15.18
C LYS A 163 -27.96 5.68 -16.65
N GLY A 164 -28.00 4.73 -17.57
CA GLY A 164 -27.78 4.96 -18.99
C GLY A 164 -26.29 4.87 -19.40
N LYS A 165 -26.06 4.70 -20.69
CA LYS A 165 -24.73 4.50 -21.28
C LYS A 165 -23.82 5.72 -21.14
N ASP A 166 -24.38 6.94 -21.22
CA ASP A 166 -23.63 8.19 -21.11
C ASP A 166 -23.17 8.51 -19.69
N ASN A 167 -23.59 7.70 -18.71
CA ASN A 167 -23.21 7.85 -17.31
C ASN A 167 -22.43 6.67 -16.74
N CYS A 168 -22.28 5.57 -17.50
CA CYS A 168 -21.62 4.36 -17.06
C CYS A 168 -20.84 3.73 -18.21
N ILE A 169 -19.56 3.45 -18.03
CA ILE A 169 -18.73 2.68 -18.97
C ILE A 169 -18.12 1.47 -18.30
N PHE A 170 -17.83 0.46 -19.11
CA PHE A 170 -17.11 -0.74 -18.74
C PHE A 170 -15.73 -0.76 -19.36
N VAL A 171 -14.69 -0.79 -18.54
CA VAL A 171 -13.30 -0.97 -18.93
C VAL A 171 -12.91 -2.42 -18.61
N HIS A 172 -12.45 -3.16 -19.60
CA HIS A 172 -12.08 -4.56 -19.41
C HIS A 172 -10.58 -4.76 -19.64
N VAL A 173 -9.88 -5.19 -18.58
CA VAL A 173 -8.45 -5.50 -18.62
C VAL A 173 -8.29 -6.95 -19.05
N THR A 174 -7.49 -7.18 -20.09
CA THR A 174 -7.30 -8.50 -20.69
C THR A 174 -5.84 -8.72 -21.10
N LEU A 175 -5.51 -9.89 -21.60
CA LEU A 175 -4.15 -10.30 -21.94
C LEU A 175 -4.02 -10.60 -23.44
N VAL A 176 -3.00 -10.03 -24.07
CA VAL A 176 -2.53 -10.39 -25.42
C VAL A 176 -1.09 -10.91 -25.28
N PRO A 177 -0.92 -12.22 -24.99
CA PRO A 177 0.38 -12.79 -24.73
C PRO A 177 1.23 -12.88 -25.99
N TRP A 178 2.54 -12.69 -25.83
CA TRP A 178 3.55 -13.06 -26.81
C TRP A 178 3.89 -14.54 -26.65
N ILE A 179 3.72 -15.31 -27.72
CA ILE A 179 4.11 -16.73 -27.74
C ILE A 179 5.48 -16.85 -28.38
N ALA A 180 6.51 -17.01 -27.58
CA ALA A 180 7.91 -17.04 -28.03
C ALA A 180 8.17 -18.13 -29.09
N ALA A 181 7.59 -19.31 -28.94
CA ALA A 181 7.73 -20.41 -29.90
C ALA A 181 7.12 -20.12 -31.27
N ALA A 182 6.05 -19.32 -31.33
CA ALA A 182 5.37 -18.92 -32.56
C ALA A 182 5.81 -17.55 -33.08
N GLN A 183 6.57 -16.80 -32.27
CA GLN A 183 7.01 -15.43 -32.53
C GLN A 183 5.86 -14.49 -32.92
N GLU A 184 4.72 -14.61 -32.21
CA GLU A 184 3.55 -13.80 -32.48
C GLU A 184 2.73 -13.49 -31.23
N LEU A 185 1.99 -12.38 -31.27
CA LEU A 185 0.98 -12.01 -30.29
C LEU A 185 -0.33 -12.77 -30.56
N LYS A 186 -1.00 -13.24 -29.51
CA LYS A 186 -2.24 -14.01 -29.59
C LYS A 186 -3.43 -13.26 -29.02
N THR A 187 -4.43 -12.97 -29.87
CA THR A 187 -5.65 -12.25 -29.49
C THR A 187 -6.77 -13.15 -28.92
N LYS A 188 -6.62 -14.47 -29.01
CA LYS A 188 -7.65 -15.42 -28.56
C LYS A 188 -8.02 -15.30 -27.07
N PRO A 189 -7.07 -15.14 -26.14
CA PRO A 189 -7.42 -14.95 -24.71
C PRO A 189 -8.34 -13.75 -24.50
N THR A 190 -8.03 -12.60 -25.12
CA THR A 190 -8.88 -11.39 -25.12
C THR A 190 -10.28 -11.66 -25.66
N GLN A 191 -10.38 -12.29 -26.84
CA GLN A 191 -11.68 -12.63 -27.46
C GLN A 191 -12.53 -13.53 -26.57
N HIS A 192 -11.94 -14.54 -25.91
CA HIS A 192 -12.64 -15.43 -25.00
C HIS A 192 -13.10 -14.69 -23.75
N SER A 193 -12.25 -13.87 -23.13
CA SER A 193 -12.60 -13.10 -21.95
C SER A 193 -13.76 -12.14 -22.21
N VAL A 194 -13.73 -11.42 -23.34
CA VAL A 194 -14.84 -10.53 -23.74
C VAL A 194 -16.11 -11.33 -24.03
N LYS A 195 -16.01 -12.52 -24.63
CA LYS A 195 -17.16 -13.40 -24.87
C LYS A 195 -17.84 -13.80 -23.55
N GLU A 196 -17.06 -14.17 -22.52
CA GLU A 196 -17.60 -14.50 -21.18
C GLU A 196 -18.29 -13.28 -20.55
N LEU A 197 -17.68 -12.09 -20.63
CA LEU A 197 -18.28 -10.86 -20.12
C LEU A 197 -19.61 -10.53 -20.85
N ARG A 198 -19.65 -10.70 -22.16
CA ARG A 198 -20.86 -10.50 -22.97
C ARG A 198 -21.97 -11.51 -22.67
N ALA A 199 -21.62 -12.75 -22.31
CA ALA A 199 -22.59 -13.75 -21.87
C ALA A 199 -23.34 -13.33 -20.60
N LEU A 200 -22.75 -12.46 -19.77
CA LEU A 200 -23.38 -11.85 -18.60
C LEU A 200 -24.19 -10.57 -18.95
N GLY A 201 -24.26 -10.20 -20.23
CA GLY A 201 -24.95 -8.99 -20.68
C GLY A 201 -24.16 -7.70 -20.51
N ILE A 202 -22.83 -7.79 -20.37
CA ILE A 202 -21.92 -6.63 -20.25
C ILE A 202 -21.10 -6.52 -21.53
N GLN A 203 -21.29 -5.45 -22.29
CA GLN A 203 -20.45 -5.08 -23.43
C GLN A 203 -19.37 -4.10 -22.93
N PRO A 204 -18.06 -4.41 -23.03
CA PRO A 204 -17.02 -3.46 -22.71
C PRO A 204 -17.03 -2.27 -23.68
N ASP A 205 -16.76 -1.08 -23.16
CA ASP A 205 -16.59 0.14 -23.95
C ASP A 205 -15.11 0.38 -24.27
N ILE A 206 -14.20 -0.04 -23.38
CA ILE A 206 -12.75 0.09 -23.53
C ILE A 206 -12.08 -1.24 -23.18
N LEU A 207 -11.11 -1.65 -23.98
CA LEU A 207 -10.26 -2.81 -23.73
C LEU A 207 -8.84 -2.35 -23.41
N LEU A 208 -8.37 -2.65 -22.20
CA LEU A 208 -6.97 -2.48 -21.81
C LEU A 208 -6.26 -3.82 -22.03
N CYS A 209 -5.56 -3.93 -23.14
CA CYS A 209 -4.89 -5.15 -23.58
C CYS A 209 -3.46 -5.18 -23.02
N ARG A 210 -3.26 -5.87 -21.88
CA ARG A 210 -1.91 -6.06 -21.34
C ARG A 210 -1.07 -6.90 -22.27
N SER A 211 0.13 -6.43 -22.58
CA SER A 211 1.05 -7.10 -23.51
C SER A 211 2.49 -6.67 -23.23
N GLU A 212 3.42 -7.60 -23.42
CA GLU A 212 4.87 -7.33 -23.38
C GLU A 212 5.33 -6.41 -24.55
N ARG A 213 4.51 -6.28 -25.59
CA ARG A 213 4.82 -5.54 -26.80
C ARG A 213 3.67 -4.62 -27.22
N ILE A 214 4.00 -3.53 -27.90
CA ILE A 214 3.00 -2.63 -28.49
C ILE A 214 2.19 -3.39 -29.52
N LEU A 215 0.86 -3.27 -29.46
CA LEU A 215 -0.06 -3.89 -30.41
C LEU A 215 -0.02 -3.15 -31.77
N PRO A 216 0.30 -3.85 -32.87
CA PRO A 216 0.18 -3.26 -34.20
C PRO A 216 -1.28 -2.88 -34.51
N LYS A 217 -1.48 -1.88 -35.38
CA LYS A 217 -2.81 -1.38 -35.78
C LYS A 217 -3.73 -2.50 -36.27
N GLU A 218 -3.24 -3.37 -37.14
CA GLU A 218 -3.99 -4.52 -37.69
C GLU A 218 -4.49 -5.47 -36.58
N MET A 219 -3.72 -5.59 -35.48
CA MET A 219 -4.12 -6.41 -34.34
C MET A 219 -5.19 -5.71 -33.50
N LYS A 220 -5.09 -4.39 -33.32
CA LYS A 220 -6.14 -3.59 -32.69
C LYS A 220 -7.44 -3.68 -33.48
N GLU A 221 -7.39 -3.53 -34.78
CA GLU A 221 -8.55 -3.69 -35.69
C GLU A 221 -9.18 -5.10 -35.59
N LYS A 222 -8.34 -6.14 -35.52
CA LYS A 222 -8.82 -7.51 -35.32
C LYS A 222 -9.51 -7.69 -33.97
N ILE A 223 -8.93 -7.19 -32.88
CA ILE A 223 -9.53 -7.25 -31.53
C ILE A 223 -10.86 -6.49 -31.56
N ALA A 224 -10.88 -5.27 -32.06
CA ALA A 224 -12.05 -4.43 -32.19
C ALA A 224 -13.22 -5.15 -32.90
N LEU A 225 -12.95 -5.77 -34.06
CA LEU A 225 -13.94 -6.53 -34.83
C LEU A 225 -14.54 -7.70 -34.02
N PHE A 226 -13.69 -8.51 -33.35
CA PHE A 226 -14.16 -9.69 -32.63
C PHE A 226 -14.83 -9.35 -31.27
N CYS A 227 -14.45 -8.25 -30.66
CA CYS A 227 -14.94 -7.81 -29.35
C CYS A 227 -16.07 -6.78 -29.44
N ASP A 228 -16.39 -6.29 -30.66
CA ASP A 228 -17.44 -5.30 -30.91
C ASP A 228 -17.19 -4.00 -30.10
N VAL A 229 -15.98 -3.46 -30.27
CA VAL A 229 -15.54 -2.18 -29.69
C VAL A 229 -14.91 -1.32 -30.78
N ASP A 230 -14.85 0.00 -30.56
CA ASP A 230 -14.14 0.91 -31.44
C ASP A 230 -12.64 0.59 -31.47
N VAL A 231 -11.97 0.76 -32.62
CA VAL A 231 -10.54 0.49 -32.76
C VAL A 231 -9.71 1.36 -31.82
N ASP A 232 -10.10 2.62 -31.64
CA ASP A 232 -9.43 3.55 -30.75
C ASP A 232 -9.62 3.17 -29.26
N ALA A 233 -10.67 2.41 -28.94
CA ALA A 233 -10.92 1.90 -27.57
C ALA A 233 -10.15 0.59 -27.27
N VAL A 234 -9.36 0.07 -28.22
CA VAL A 234 -8.41 -1.03 -27.99
C VAL A 234 -7.06 -0.44 -27.62
N VAL A 235 -6.80 -0.36 -26.34
CA VAL A 235 -5.62 0.28 -25.75
C VAL A 235 -4.52 -0.75 -25.48
N THR A 236 -3.27 -0.42 -25.84
CA THR A 236 -2.11 -1.22 -25.43
C THR A 236 -1.72 -0.86 -24.01
N ALA A 237 -1.90 -1.77 -23.06
CA ALA A 237 -1.37 -1.68 -21.71
C ALA A 237 -0.02 -2.41 -21.66
N SER A 238 1.05 -1.75 -22.14
CA SER A 238 2.39 -2.35 -22.18
C SER A 238 2.99 -2.55 -20.79
N ASP A 239 3.79 -3.61 -20.66
CA ASP A 239 4.58 -3.80 -19.44
C ASP A 239 5.57 -2.65 -19.27
N VAL A 240 5.74 -2.18 -18.03
CA VAL A 240 6.56 -1.04 -17.66
C VAL A 240 7.52 -1.42 -16.53
N ARG A 241 8.59 -0.64 -16.34
CA ARG A 241 9.58 -0.88 -15.26
C ARG A 241 9.05 -0.47 -13.89
N SER A 242 8.24 0.56 -13.85
CA SER A 242 7.59 1.06 -12.64
C SER A 242 6.10 1.27 -12.89
N VAL A 243 5.26 0.93 -11.91
CA VAL A 243 3.80 1.15 -12.00
C VAL A 243 3.44 2.62 -12.24
N TYR A 244 4.31 3.54 -11.83
CA TYR A 244 4.13 4.98 -12.05
C TYR A 244 4.28 5.41 -13.52
N GLU A 245 4.79 4.54 -14.39
CA GLU A 245 4.85 4.80 -15.83
C GLU A 245 3.52 4.52 -16.56
N VAL A 246 2.56 3.84 -15.91
CA VAL A 246 1.27 3.49 -16.53
C VAL A 246 0.42 4.71 -16.90
N PRO A 247 0.26 5.76 -16.05
CA PRO A 247 -0.53 6.93 -16.45
C PRO A 247 -0.06 7.60 -17.74
N PRO A 248 1.23 7.93 -17.96
CA PRO A 248 1.66 8.48 -19.26
C PRO A 248 1.55 7.50 -20.42
N VAL A 249 1.66 6.18 -20.20
CA VAL A 249 1.39 5.17 -21.26
C VAL A 249 -0.07 5.23 -21.67
N PHE A 250 -1.00 5.26 -20.73
CA PHE A 250 -2.43 5.40 -21.01
C PHE A 250 -2.78 6.76 -21.62
N ALA A 251 -2.10 7.83 -21.20
CA ALA A 251 -2.24 9.15 -21.82
C ALA A 251 -1.81 9.18 -23.29
N ALA A 252 -0.73 8.47 -23.64
CA ALA A 252 -0.25 8.35 -25.02
C ALA A 252 -1.21 7.53 -25.91
N GLU A 253 -1.93 6.57 -25.33
CA GLU A 253 -2.98 5.79 -25.98
C GLU A 253 -4.35 6.51 -25.99
N GLY A 254 -4.47 7.72 -25.38
CA GLY A 254 -5.69 8.52 -25.38
C GLY A 254 -6.79 8.05 -24.43
N VAL A 255 -6.46 7.26 -23.39
CA VAL A 255 -7.47 6.65 -22.49
C VAL A 255 -8.36 7.69 -21.84
N ASP A 256 -7.81 8.79 -21.34
CA ASP A 256 -8.58 9.86 -20.71
C ASP A 256 -9.52 10.56 -21.71
N GLU A 257 -9.08 10.76 -22.94
CA GLU A 257 -9.90 11.35 -24.02
C GLU A 257 -11.08 10.45 -24.38
N ILE A 258 -10.82 9.14 -24.48
CA ILE A 258 -11.86 8.13 -24.76
C ILE A 258 -12.88 8.11 -23.60
N VAL A 259 -12.41 8.08 -22.35
CA VAL A 259 -13.29 8.10 -21.15
C VAL A 259 -14.13 9.37 -21.09
N ILE A 260 -13.52 10.55 -21.29
CA ILE A 260 -14.20 11.84 -21.29
C ILE A 260 -15.31 11.89 -22.34
N LYS A 261 -15.02 11.42 -23.56
CA LYS A 261 -15.98 11.36 -24.65
C LYS A 261 -17.14 10.41 -24.34
N HIS A 262 -16.87 9.19 -23.87
CA HIS A 262 -17.90 8.20 -23.56
C HIS A 262 -18.82 8.62 -22.41
N LEU A 263 -18.31 9.42 -21.47
CA LEU A 263 -19.06 9.89 -20.30
C LEU A 263 -19.61 11.31 -20.44
N ASP A 264 -19.50 11.92 -21.62
CA ASP A 264 -19.98 13.28 -21.91
C ASP A 264 -19.45 14.30 -20.84
N LEU A 265 -18.12 14.29 -20.66
CA LEU A 265 -17.41 15.13 -19.68
C LEU A 265 -16.61 16.27 -20.33
N GLU A 266 -16.66 16.47 -21.65
CA GLU A 266 -15.90 17.47 -22.39
C GLU A 266 -16.15 18.91 -21.89
N SER A 267 -17.35 19.17 -21.38
CA SER A 267 -17.71 20.51 -20.88
C SER A 267 -17.10 20.86 -19.52
N VAL A 268 -16.65 19.87 -18.75
CA VAL A 268 -16.12 20.03 -17.40
C VAL A 268 -14.64 19.64 -17.26
N ALA A 269 -14.12 18.80 -18.17
CA ALA A 269 -12.73 18.39 -18.19
C ALA A 269 -11.84 19.49 -18.78
N GLY A 270 -10.76 19.83 -18.07
CA GLY A 270 -9.72 20.75 -18.54
C GLY A 270 -8.66 20.06 -19.42
N PRO A 271 -7.62 20.80 -19.83
CA PRO A 271 -6.45 20.23 -20.48
C PRO A 271 -5.71 19.31 -19.49
N ARG A 272 -5.14 18.21 -20.02
CA ARG A 272 -4.34 17.27 -19.24
C ARG A 272 -3.03 17.91 -18.76
N ASP A 273 -2.76 17.88 -17.46
CA ASP A 273 -1.49 18.31 -16.88
C ASP A 273 -0.81 17.19 -16.07
N LEU A 274 0.15 16.54 -16.68
CA LEU A 274 1.02 15.53 -16.06
C LEU A 274 2.41 16.08 -15.73
N SER A 275 2.62 17.39 -15.71
CA SER A 275 3.95 18.00 -15.53
C SER A 275 4.64 17.59 -14.21
N ARG A 276 3.90 17.53 -13.10
CA ARG A 276 4.43 17.07 -11.80
C ARG A 276 4.77 15.57 -11.86
N TRP A 277 3.89 14.77 -12.47
CA TRP A 277 4.08 13.34 -12.62
C TRP A 277 5.30 13.01 -13.48
N ASN A 278 5.47 13.71 -14.60
CA ASN A 278 6.61 13.52 -15.48
C ASN A 278 7.94 13.90 -14.80
N ARG A 279 8.00 14.99 -14.03
CA ARG A 279 9.20 15.33 -13.24
C ARG A 279 9.56 14.24 -12.22
N MET A 280 8.57 13.67 -11.55
CA MET A 280 8.79 12.53 -10.63
C MET A 280 9.34 11.31 -11.38
N LEU A 281 8.80 10.99 -12.57
CA LEU A 281 9.31 9.90 -13.41
C LEU A 281 10.73 10.15 -13.91
N ASP A 282 11.08 11.40 -14.23
CA ASP A 282 12.44 11.75 -14.64
C ASP A 282 13.43 11.52 -13.49
N ALA A 283 13.08 11.89 -12.25
CA ALA A 283 13.88 11.59 -11.07
C ALA A 283 14.00 10.07 -10.82
N LEU A 284 12.90 9.33 -11.00
CA LEU A 284 12.91 7.86 -10.84
C LEU A 284 13.83 7.16 -11.86
N ARG A 285 13.85 7.64 -13.12
CA ARG A 285 14.63 7.07 -14.21
C ARG A 285 16.09 7.45 -14.20
N ASN A 286 16.40 8.62 -13.69
CA ASN A 286 17.73 9.24 -13.74
C ASN A 286 18.17 9.72 -12.35
N PRO A 287 18.31 8.80 -11.36
CA PRO A 287 18.80 9.17 -10.04
C PRO A 287 20.27 9.62 -10.12
N GLU A 288 20.67 10.58 -9.28
CA GLU A 288 22.02 11.10 -9.23
C GLU A 288 23.01 10.16 -8.52
N ASP A 289 22.52 9.41 -7.53
CA ASP A 289 23.28 8.42 -6.75
C ASP A 289 22.30 7.38 -6.18
N GLU A 290 22.76 6.53 -5.29
CA GLU A 290 21.98 5.45 -4.70
C GLU A 290 22.22 5.31 -3.20
N VAL A 291 21.28 4.66 -2.50
CA VAL A 291 21.47 4.17 -1.13
C VAL A 291 21.02 2.72 -1.03
N THR A 292 21.65 1.97 -0.15
CA THR A 292 21.34 0.56 0.10
C THR A 292 20.77 0.40 1.51
N ILE A 293 19.53 -0.07 1.60
CA ILE A 293 18.79 -0.27 2.86
C ILE A 293 18.72 -1.76 3.16
N GLY A 294 19.23 -2.18 4.32
CA GLY A 294 18.98 -3.52 4.89
C GLY A 294 17.61 -3.55 5.57
N LEU A 295 16.65 -4.24 4.97
CA LEU A 295 15.32 -4.43 5.54
C LEU A 295 15.24 -5.80 6.21
N VAL A 296 15.25 -5.83 7.55
CA VAL A 296 15.21 -7.05 8.35
C VAL A 296 13.77 -7.35 8.76
N GLY A 297 13.15 -8.33 8.11
CA GLY A 297 11.71 -8.60 8.24
C GLY A 297 11.36 -10.07 8.33
N LYS A 298 10.04 -10.36 8.44
CA LYS A 298 9.48 -11.73 8.58
C LYS A 298 8.85 -12.28 7.30
N TYR A 299 8.53 -11.44 6.34
CA TYR A 299 7.74 -11.79 5.15
C TYR A 299 8.49 -11.39 3.87
N VAL A 300 9.81 -11.48 3.92
CA VAL A 300 10.70 -10.94 2.86
C VAL A 300 10.65 -11.71 1.54
N GLU A 301 10.16 -12.95 1.54
CA GLU A 301 9.99 -13.76 0.33
C GLU A 301 8.87 -13.26 -0.60
N TYR A 302 7.95 -12.42 -0.08
CA TYR A 302 6.79 -11.90 -0.82
C TYR A 302 6.78 -10.38 -0.79
N GLU A 303 7.21 -9.75 -1.88
CA GLU A 303 7.29 -8.28 -1.99
C GLU A 303 5.96 -7.58 -1.71
N ASP A 304 4.84 -8.19 -2.06
CA ASP A 304 3.50 -7.61 -1.83
C ASP A 304 3.10 -7.57 -0.34
N SER A 305 3.77 -8.34 0.54
CA SER A 305 3.58 -8.25 1.99
C SER A 305 4.08 -6.93 2.58
N TYR A 306 4.99 -6.25 1.90
CA TYR A 306 5.58 -4.96 2.29
C TYR A 306 5.45 -3.91 1.18
N LYS A 307 4.35 -3.98 0.42
CA LYS A 307 4.15 -3.13 -0.77
C LYS A 307 4.25 -1.64 -0.46
N SER A 308 3.48 -1.14 0.50
CA SER A 308 3.52 0.28 0.87
C SER A 308 4.88 0.69 1.44
N LEU A 309 5.55 -0.19 2.17
CA LEU A 309 6.89 0.08 2.70
C LEU A 309 7.93 0.23 1.59
N LYS A 310 7.93 -0.70 0.61
CA LYS A 310 8.80 -0.61 -0.57
C LYS A 310 8.57 0.70 -1.32
N GLU A 311 7.31 1.04 -1.58
CA GLU A 311 6.95 2.28 -2.26
C GLU A 311 7.39 3.51 -1.44
N ALA A 312 7.17 3.53 -0.12
CA ALA A 312 7.55 4.64 0.74
C ALA A 312 9.07 4.89 0.79
N LEU A 313 9.87 3.82 0.75
CA LEU A 313 11.33 3.93 0.63
C LEU A 313 11.73 4.56 -0.72
N ILE A 314 11.12 4.11 -1.82
CA ILE A 314 11.34 4.69 -3.16
C ILE A 314 10.94 6.17 -3.17
N HIS A 315 9.79 6.53 -2.57
CA HIS A 315 9.35 7.92 -2.47
C HIS A 315 10.33 8.78 -1.67
N GLY A 316 10.89 8.23 -0.58
CA GLY A 316 11.98 8.89 0.17
C GLY A 316 13.20 9.15 -0.71
N GLY A 317 13.56 8.20 -1.58
CA GLY A 317 14.62 8.35 -2.57
C GLY A 317 14.33 9.46 -3.60
N LEU A 318 13.11 9.51 -4.12
CA LEU A 318 12.68 10.54 -5.06
C LEU A 318 12.86 11.96 -4.50
N ALA A 319 12.61 12.14 -3.20
CA ALA A 319 12.79 13.44 -2.54
C ALA A 319 14.24 13.93 -2.51
N HIS A 320 15.21 13.04 -2.71
CA HIS A 320 16.66 13.32 -2.73
C HIS A 320 17.31 13.03 -4.08
N ASN A 321 16.52 12.68 -5.10
CA ASN A 321 16.99 12.25 -6.42
C ASN A 321 17.95 11.03 -6.34
N LEU A 322 17.64 10.07 -5.47
CA LEU A 322 18.42 8.87 -5.20
C LEU A 322 17.66 7.60 -5.62
N ALA A 323 18.40 6.63 -6.17
CA ALA A 323 17.92 5.26 -6.24
C ALA A 323 17.96 4.60 -4.85
N VAL A 324 16.94 3.85 -4.50
CA VAL A 324 16.92 3.06 -3.25
C VAL A 324 17.00 1.58 -3.58
N LYS A 325 18.10 0.95 -3.19
CA LYS A 325 18.28 -0.50 -3.23
C LYS A 325 17.84 -1.10 -1.91
N ILE A 326 16.86 -1.99 -1.94
CA ILE A 326 16.35 -2.68 -0.76
C ILE A 326 16.90 -4.10 -0.78
N HIS A 327 17.67 -4.45 0.24
CA HIS A 327 18.08 -5.82 0.50
C HIS A 327 17.17 -6.43 1.56
N TRP A 328 16.42 -7.41 1.13
CA TRP A 328 15.48 -8.16 1.97
C TRP A 328 16.23 -9.20 2.78
N ILE A 329 16.20 -9.08 4.10
CA ILE A 329 16.92 -9.95 5.03
C ILE A 329 15.89 -10.66 5.90
N GLU A 330 15.87 -12.00 5.81
CA GLU A 330 15.03 -12.81 6.70
C GLU A 330 15.55 -12.68 8.13
N ALA A 331 14.69 -12.27 9.06
CA ALA A 331 15.08 -11.99 10.44
C ALA A 331 15.67 -13.22 11.16
N GLU A 332 15.17 -14.44 10.86
CA GLU A 332 15.73 -15.69 11.42
C GLU A 332 17.18 -15.93 10.95
N GLY A 333 17.57 -15.44 9.78
CA GLY A 333 18.96 -15.51 9.30
C GLY A 333 19.93 -14.70 10.12
N VAL A 334 19.46 -13.69 10.84
CA VAL A 334 20.27 -12.80 11.71
C VAL A 334 20.35 -13.31 13.16
N GLU A 335 19.91 -14.53 13.45
CA GLU A 335 19.96 -15.18 14.78
C GLU A 335 21.20 -16.08 14.97
N GLY A 336 21.89 -16.47 13.87
CA GLY A 336 22.99 -17.43 13.87
C GLY A 336 24.34 -16.83 14.33
N GLU A 337 25.40 -17.63 14.24
CA GLU A 337 26.77 -17.14 14.42
C GLU A 337 27.19 -16.23 13.25
N ASP A 338 28.07 -15.27 13.47
CA ASP A 338 28.55 -14.29 12.47
C ASP A 338 27.46 -13.42 11.83
N TRP A 339 26.30 -13.26 12.48
CA TRP A 339 25.17 -12.46 11.96
C TRP A 339 25.53 -10.99 11.66
N GLU A 340 26.51 -10.42 12.36
CA GLU A 340 26.97 -9.03 12.17
C GLU A 340 27.44 -8.79 10.73
N ARG A 341 28.14 -9.76 10.12
CA ARG A 341 28.63 -9.66 8.73
C ARG A 341 27.52 -9.50 7.69
N GLN A 342 26.32 -9.96 8.02
CA GLN A 342 25.16 -9.81 7.13
C GLN A 342 24.64 -8.37 7.08
N LEU A 343 25.12 -7.50 8.00
CA LEU A 343 24.65 -6.13 8.16
C LEU A 343 25.69 -5.07 7.82
N ASP A 344 26.94 -5.45 7.50
CA ASP A 344 28.08 -4.54 7.34
C ASP A 344 27.98 -3.58 6.14
N ASP A 345 27.23 -3.93 5.10
CA ASP A 345 27.26 -3.25 3.80
C ASP A 345 26.11 -2.26 3.56
N TYR A 346 25.24 -2.04 4.56
CA TYR A 346 24.08 -1.19 4.38
C TYR A 346 24.32 0.25 4.84
N ASP A 347 23.70 1.18 4.11
CA ASP A 347 23.76 2.61 4.43
C ASP A 347 22.78 2.95 5.57
N ALA A 348 21.74 2.13 5.73
CA ALA A 348 20.80 2.19 6.86
C ALA A 348 20.08 0.84 7.04
N ILE A 349 19.51 0.62 8.23
CA ILE A 349 18.75 -0.57 8.59
C ILE A 349 17.30 -0.18 8.91
N LEU A 350 16.34 -0.94 8.38
CA LEU A 350 14.92 -0.78 8.67
C LEU A 350 14.35 -2.11 9.19
N VAL A 351 13.58 -2.04 10.29
CA VAL A 351 12.80 -3.16 10.82
C VAL A 351 11.32 -2.81 10.71
N PRO A 352 10.55 -3.54 9.89
CA PRO A 352 9.15 -3.23 9.60
C PRO A 352 8.19 -3.78 10.67
N GLY A 353 6.91 -3.51 10.46
CA GLY A 353 5.80 -4.13 11.19
C GLY A 353 5.70 -5.65 10.95
N GLY A 354 5.01 -6.33 11.87
CA GLY A 354 4.76 -7.77 11.81
C GLY A 354 4.08 -8.28 13.07
N PHE A 355 3.73 -9.56 13.09
CA PHE A 355 3.07 -10.22 14.22
C PHE A 355 3.76 -11.54 14.60
N GLY A 356 3.60 -11.95 15.86
CA GLY A 356 4.09 -13.22 16.38
C GLY A 356 5.58 -13.23 16.68
N LYS A 357 6.05 -14.32 17.29
CA LYS A 357 7.40 -14.41 17.88
C LYS A 357 8.53 -14.82 16.94
N ARG A 358 8.21 -15.26 15.69
CA ARG A 358 9.23 -15.71 14.72
C ARG A 358 10.18 -14.54 14.37
N GLY A 359 11.49 -14.79 14.33
CA GLY A 359 12.51 -13.84 13.90
C GLY A 359 12.75 -12.63 14.82
N ILE A 360 12.19 -12.61 16.04
CA ILE A 360 12.30 -11.45 16.97
C ILE A 360 13.74 -11.24 17.44
N GLU A 361 14.47 -12.30 17.75
CA GLU A 361 15.85 -12.17 18.21
C GLU A 361 16.77 -11.66 17.09
N GLY A 362 16.55 -12.07 15.84
CA GLY A 362 17.26 -11.52 14.70
C GLY A 362 16.97 -10.03 14.46
N MET A 363 15.71 -9.60 14.65
CA MET A 363 15.38 -8.17 14.63
C MET A 363 16.11 -7.41 15.73
N ILE A 364 16.15 -7.95 16.96
CA ILE A 364 16.86 -7.36 18.11
C ILE A 364 18.36 -7.26 17.81
N ASN A 365 18.97 -8.28 17.20
CA ASN A 365 20.37 -8.24 16.79
C ASN A 365 20.65 -7.14 15.75
N ALA A 366 19.81 -7.01 14.72
CA ALA A 366 19.93 -5.96 13.73
C ALA A 366 19.79 -4.55 14.33
N ILE A 367 18.88 -4.38 15.26
CA ILE A 367 18.66 -3.13 16.00
C ILE A 367 19.88 -2.79 16.85
N ARG A 368 20.43 -3.78 17.57
CA ARG A 368 21.66 -3.65 18.36
C ARG A 368 22.84 -3.24 17.48
N TYR A 369 23.02 -3.91 16.34
CA TYR A 369 24.06 -3.57 15.37
C TYR A 369 23.96 -2.10 14.94
N ALA A 370 22.77 -1.66 14.53
CA ALA A 370 22.53 -0.29 14.10
C ALA A 370 22.88 0.73 15.20
N ARG A 371 22.48 0.46 16.46
CA ARG A 371 22.76 1.31 17.61
C ARG A 371 24.25 1.40 17.92
N GLU A 372 24.93 0.27 18.00
CA GLU A 372 26.35 0.18 18.40
C GLU A 372 27.30 0.73 17.32
N ASN A 373 26.98 0.49 16.05
CA ASN A 373 27.78 0.93 14.89
C ASN A 373 27.36 2.29 14.32
N LYS A 374 26.38 2.98 14.96
CA LYS A 374 25.87 4.29 14.51
C LYS A 374 25.34 4.28 13.07
N VAL A 375 24.80 3.13 12.63
CA VAL A 375 24.10 2.99 11.33
C VAL A 375 22.68 3.54 11.46
N PRO A 376 22.22 4.45 10.60
CA PRO A 376 20.86 4.96 10.65
C PRO A 376 19.83 3.84 10.74
N TYR A 377 18.89 3.96 11.69
CA TYR A 377 17.89 2.95 12.00
C TYR A 377 16.46 3.53 11.95
N PHE A 378 15.55 2.79 11.33
CA PHE A 378 14.12 3.09 11.35
C PHE A 378 13.31 1.86 11.73
N GLY A 379 12.58 1.93 12.85
CA GLY A 379 11.69 0.88 13.35
C GLY A 379 10.23 1.27 13.18
N ILE A 380 9.44 0.44 12.50
CA ILE A 380 8.02 0.69 12.26
C ILE A 380 7.19 -0.34 13.03
N CYS A 381 6.24 0.09 13.85
CA CYS A 381 5.32 -0.74 14.62
C CYS A 381 6.07 -1.80 15.44
N LEU A 382 6.14 -3.06 14.99
CA LEU A 382 6.96 -4.11 15.61
C LEU A 382 8.43 -3.71 15.71
N GLY A 383 8.96 -2.98 14.72
CA GLY A 383 10.33 -2.47 14.75
C GLY A 383 10.58 -1.52 15.90
N MET A 384 9.65 -0.63 16.25
CA MET A 384 9.73 0.17 17.47
C MET A 384 9.65 -0.70 18.72
N GLN A 385 8.73 -1.66 18.78
CA GLN A 385 8.57 -2.54 19.94
C GLN A 385 9.83 -3.36 20.22
N THR A 386 10.44 -3.94 19.17
CA THR A 386 11.71 -4.68 19.30
C THR A 386 12.89 -3.76 19.64
N MET A 387 12.88 -2.50 19.20
CA MET A 387 13.84 -1.48 19.61
C MET A 387 13.77 -1.20 21.12
N VAL A 388 12.58 -1.08 21.67
CA VAL A 388 12.38 -0.89 23.12
C VAL A 388 12.86 -2.12 23.91
N ILE A 389 12.60 -3.34 23.40
CA ILE A 389 13.08 -4.58 24.01
C ILE A 389 14.60 -4.66 23.98
N GLU A 390 15.23 -4.35 22.84
CA GLU A 390 16.70 -4.30 22.68
C GLU A 390 17.31 -3.34 23.71
N TYR A 391 16.78 -2.12 23.77
CA TYR A 391 17.28 -1.08 24.65
C TYR A 391 17.15 -1.46 26.14
N ALA A 392 16.01 -2.03 26.52
CA ALA A 392 15.77 -2.53 27.85
C ALA A 392 16.78 -3.60 28.27
N ARG A 393 17.06 -4.56 27.37
CA ARG A 393 18.00 -5.67 27.64
C ARG A 393 19.45 -5.21 27.67
N ASN A 394 19.90 -4.51 26.64
CA ASN A 394 21.32 -4.30 26.38
C ASN A 394 21.85 -2.96 26.91
N VAL A 395 20.97 -1.99 27.18
CA VAL A 395 21.38 -0.69 27.73
C VAL A 395 20.94 -0.54 29.20
N CYS A 396 19.68 -0.90 29.51
CA CYS A 396 19.15 -0.71 30.88
C CYS A 396 19.35 -1.93 31.78
N GLY A 397 19.93 -3.04 31.29
CA GLY A 397 20.23 -4.23 32.08
C GLY A 397 18.98 -5.01 32.56
N LEU A 398 17.83 -4.81 31.94
CA LEU A 398 16.61 -5.57 32.19
C LEU A 398 16.68 -6.92 31.46
N GLU A 399 17.47 -7.84 32.01
CA GLU A 399 17.59 -9.18 31.44
C GLU A 399 16.21 -9.81 31.20
N LYS A 400 16.05 -10.47 30.05
CA LYS A 400 14.79 -11.10 29.63
C LYS A 400 13.61 -10.13 29.41
N ALA A 401 13.83 -8.81 29.30
CA ALA A 401 12.78 -7.89 28.87
C ALA A 401 12.16 -8.36 27.55
N ASN A 402 10.82 -8.31 27.45
CA ASN A 402 10.11 -8.84 26.27
C ASN A 402 8.75 -8.16 26.07
N SER A 403 8.07 -8.52 25.00
CA SER A 403 6.65 -8.25 24.77
C SER A 403 5.78 -9.32 25.41
N SER A 404 4.63 -8.95 25.95
CA SER A 404 3.59 -9.89 26.35
C SER A 404 2.99 -10.68 25.17
N GLU A 405 3.27 -10.29 23.94
CA GLU A 405 2.93 -11.06 22.74
C GLU A 405 3.79 -12.32 22.61
N PHE A 406 5.08 -12.23 22.93
CA PHE A 406 6.06 -13.28 22.65
C PHE A 406 6.31 -14.17 23.86
N ASP A 407 6.29 -13.57 25.06
CA ASP A 407 6.52 -14.26 26.34
C ASP A 407 5.73 -13.63 27.48
N LEU A 408 4.62 -14.29 27.85
CA LEU A 408 3.80 -13.90 28.99
C LEU A 408 4.51 -14.11 30.35
N SER A 409 5.55 -14.95 30.40
CA SER A 409 6.31 -15.26 31.61
C SER A 409 7.47 -14.30 31.87
N SER A 410 7.78 -13.41 30.91
CA SER A 410 8.84 -12.41 31.05
C SER A 410 8.66 -11.56 32.31
N PRO A 411 9.73 -11.40 33.11
CA PRO A 411 9.68 -10.56 34.30
C PRO A 411 9.54 -9.07 33.98
N HIS A 412 9.97 -8.67 32.77
CA HIS A 412 9.98 -7.29 32.30
C HIS A 412 9.23 -7.18 30.98
N ARG A 413 7.91 -7.02 31.04
CA ARG A 413 7.05 -6.85 29.88
C ARG A 413 7.02 -5.39 29.45
N VAL A 414 8.10 -4.94 28.81
CA VAL A 414 8.28 -3.54 28.35
C VAL A 414 7.33 -3.17 27.21
N ILE A 415 6.79 -4.17 26.52
CA ILE A 415 5.70 -4.06 25.54
C ILE A 415 4.52 -4.89 26.04
N TYR A 416 3.32 -4.32 26.00
CA TYR A 416 2.15 -4.85 26.68
C TYR A 416 0.88 -4.78 25.81
N LYS A 417 -0.05 -5.72 25.99
CA LYS A 417 -1.34 -5.72 25.29
C LYS A 417 -2.17 -4.49 25.69
N LEU A 418 -2.79 -3.83 24.71
CA LEU A 418 -3.73 -2.72 24.93
C LEU A 418 -4.71 -3.03 26.06
N ARG A 419 -4.94 -2.06 26.95
CA ARG A 419 -5.77 -2.25 28.16
C ARG A 419 -7.20 -2.63 27.80
N GLU A 420 -7.74 -2.06 26.71
CA GLU A 420 -9.09 -2.28 26.21
C GLU A 420 -9.29 -3.70 25.65
N LEU A 421 -8.19 -4.40 25.32
CA LEU A 421 -8.22 -5.75 24.76
C LEU A 421 -8.01 -6.86 25.80
N LYS A 422 -7.97 -6.53 27.10
CA LYS A 422 -7.88 -7.55 28.15
C LYS A 422 -9.15 -8.40 28.16
N GLY A 423 -9.00 -9.73 27.94
CA GLY A 423 -10.13 -10.67 27.89
C GLY A 423 -10.85 -10.75 26.55
N VAL A 424 -10.34 -10.10 25.51
CA VAL A 424 -10.86 -10.25 24.15
C VAL A 424 -10.06 -11.33 23.43
N ASP A 425 -10.74 -12.41 23.01
CA ASP A 425 -10.15 -13.57 22.30
C ASP A 425 -10.33 -13.49 20.78
N GLU A 426 -11.23 -12.62 20.30
CA GLU A 426 -11.44 -12.41 18.86
C GLU A 426 -10.23 -11.70 18.23
N LEU A 427 -9.84 -12.16 17.03
CA LEU A 427 -8.71 -11.60 16.29
C LEU A 427 -9.12 -10.47 15.32
N GLY A 428 -10.31 -10.54 14.75
CA GLY A 428 -10.82 -9.52 13.81
C GLY A 428 -11.32 -8.27 14.54
N GLY A 429 -10.99 -7.08 14.03
CA GLY A 429 -11.49 -5.79 14.53
C GLY A 429 -11.05 -5.41 15.96
N THR A 430 -9.98 -6.04 16.50
CA THR A 430 -9.52 -5.84 17.88
C THR A 430 -8.19 -5.10 17.99
N MET A 431 -7.75 -4.44 16.92
CA MET A 431 -6.53 -3.63 16.91
C MET A 431 -6.86 -2.15 17.11
N ARG A 432 -5.85 -1.38 17.52
CA ARG A 432 -5.87 0.07 17.36
C ARG A 432 -5.65 0.35 15.86
N LEU A 433 -6.67 0.90 15.22
CA LEU A 433 -6.76 1.06 13.77
C LEU A 433 -7.00 2.50 13.38
N GLY A 434 -6.52 2.88 12.18
CA GLY A 434 -6.78 4.17 11.58
C GLY A 434 -5.92 5.29 12.10
N ALA A 435 -6.33 6.51 11.80
CA ALA A 435 -5.58 7.73 12.06
C ALA A 435 -5.76 8.20 13.52
N TRP A 436 -4.63 8.38 14.20
CA TRP A 436 -4.58 8.89 15.57
C TRP A 436 -3.63 10.07 15.67
N PRO A 437 -3.96 11.09 16.51
CA PRO A 437 -3.10 12.25 16.72
C PRO A 437 -1.87 11.88 17.55
N CYS A 438 -0.74 12.51 17.23
CA CYS A 438 0.51 12.39 17.97
C CYS A 438 1.15 13.77 18.14
N VAL A 439 1.44 14.16 19.36
CA VAL A 439 2.16 15.38 19.73
C VAL A 439 3.66 15.09 19.73
N LEU A 440 4.42 15.92 19.01
CA LEU A 440 5.86 15.76 18.81
C LEU A 440 6.66 16.67 19.75
N LYS A 441 7.69 16.11 20.36
CA LYS A 441 8.63 16.86 21.18
C LYS A 441 9.50 17.77 20.30
N GLU A 442 9.55 19.06 20.63
CA GLU A 442 10.36 20.04 19.93
C GLU A 442 11.84 19.61 19.82
N GLY A 443 12.43 19.80 18.64
CA GLY A 443 13.82 19.49 18.36
C GLY A 443 14.15 18.00 18.20
N SER A 444 13.16 17.09 18.29
CA SER A 444 13.31 15.67 17.98
C SER A 444 13.56 15.43 16.48
N TYR A 445 14.00 14.21 16.09
CA TYR A 445 14.11 13.85 14.68
C TYR A 445 12.76 13.90 13.98
N ALA A 446 11.72 13.37 14.62
CA ALA A 446 10.36 13.42 14.09
C ALA A 446 9.88 14.86 13.90
N ASN A 447 10.00 15.73 14.93
CA ASN A 447 9.59 17.14 14.83
C ASN A 447 10.31 17.88 13.69
N LYS A 448 11.62 17.64 13.51
CA LYS A 448 12.39 18.21 12.39
C LYS A 448 11.94 17.68 11.04
N ALA A 449 11.61 16.39 10.95
CA ALA A 449 11.17 15.76 9.71
C ALA A 449 9.80 16.28 9.26
N TYR A 450 8.83 16.36 10.17
CA TYR A 450 7.48 16.84 9.87
C TYR A 450 7.37 18.38 9.79
N GLY A 451 8.18 19.09 10.57
CA GLY A 451 8.07 20.54 10.67
C GLY A 451 6.79 21.04 11.35
N ALA A 452 6.16 20.19 12.17
CA ALA A 452 4.90 20.46 12.86
C ALA A 452 4.95 19.93 14.31
N PRO A 453 4.22 20.56 15.27
CA PRO A 453 4.18 20.09 16.65
C PRO A 453 3.22 18.92 16.87
N GLU A 454 2.26 18.72 15.99
CA GLU A 454 1.25 17.65 16.05
C GLU A 454 1.04 17.06 14.65
N ILE A 455 0.87 15.74 14.62
CA ILE A 455 0.64 14.96 13.40
C ILE A 455 -0.50 13.98 13.62
N THR A 456 -0.94 13.35 12.53
CA THR A 456 -1.94 12.28 12.59
C THR A 456 -1.46 11.15 11.70
N GLU A 457 -1.35 9.93 12.27
CA GLU A 457 -0.79 8.77 11.58
C GLU A 457 -1.65 7.52 11.76
N ARG A 458 -1.54 6.56 10.80
CA ARG A 458 -2.35 5.33 10.77
C ARG A 458 -1.71 4.23 11.59
N HIS A 459 -2.54 3.54 12.37
CA HIS A 459 -2.16 2.45 13.28
C HIS A 459 -2.76 1.11 12.84
N ARG A 460 -2.04 0.02 13.18
CA ARG A 460 -2.50 -1.36 13.03
C ARG A 460 -1.75 -2.27 14.00
N HIS A 461 -2.12 -2.28 15.29
CA HIS A 461 -1.44 -3.08 16.31
C HIS A 461 -2.29 -3.34 17.57
N ARG A 462 -1.89 -4.33 18.37
CA ARG A 462 -2.54 -4.73 19.65
C ARG A 462 -1.67 -4.48 20.87
N TYR A 463 -0.39 -4.21 20.67
CA TYR A 463 0.59 -4.08 21.76
C TYR A 463 1.20 -2.70 21.73
N GLU A 464 1.52 -2.18 22.92
CA GLU A 464 1.98 -0.82 23.15
C GLU A 464 3.17 -0.79 24.08
N PHE A 465 3.91 0.32 24.08
CA PHE A 465 4.92 0.64 25.07
C PHE A 465 4.33 0.60 26.49
N ASN A 466 4.96 -0.13 27.42
CA ASN A 466 4.52 -0.19 28.81
C ASN A 466 5.14 0.95 29.60
N ARG A 467 4.34 1.95 29.96
CA ARG A 467 4.79 3.15 30.69
C ARG A 467 5.32 2.86 32.13
N GLU A 468 5.09 1.67 32.67
CA GLU A 468 5.72 1.26 33.95
C GLU A 468 7.25 1.21 33.86
N TYR A 469 7.81 1.11 32.67
CA TYR A 469 9.24 1.09 32.36
C TYR A 469 9.78 2.42 31.84
N GLU A 470 8.96 3.46 31.74
CA GLU A 470 9.34 4.74 31.15
C GLU A 470 10.55 5.38 31.86
N ASP A 471 10.51 5.46 33.20
CA ASP A 471 11.57 6.09 33.97
C ASP A 471 12.93 5.40 33.79
N ILE A 472 12.97 4.07 33.81
CA ILE A 472 14.23 3.33 33.68
C ILE A 472 14.78 3.42 32.24
N LEU A 473 13.92 3.39 31.24
CA LEU A 473 14.32 3.49 29.82
C LEU A 473 14.82 4.90 29.48
N THR A 474 14.14 5.94 29.99
CA THR A 474 14.54 7.33 29.77
C THR A 474 15.79 7.71 30.54
N ALA A 475 15.97 7.19 31.78
CA ALA A 475 17.22 7.33 32.52
C ALA A 475 18.40 6.66 31.79
N GLY A 476 18.16 5.59 31.05
CA GLY A 476 19.14 4.95 30.17
C GLY A 476 19.47 5.76 28.90
N GLY A 477 18.68 6.79 28.56
CA GLY A 477 18.90 7.67 27.41
C GLY A 477 17.92 7.48 26.25
N LEU A 478 16.94 6.56 26.34
CA LEU A 478 15.85 6.48 25.38
C LEU A 478 14.97 7.73 25.51
N ARG A 479 14.62 8.36 24.39
CA ARG A 479 13.81 9.57 24.37
C ARG A 479 12.43 9.25 23.84
N ILE A 480 11.39 9.53 24.63
CA ILE A 480 10.02 9.56 24.13
C ILE A 480 9.82 10.91 23.46
N THR A 481 9.52 10.90 22.17
CA THR A 481 9.46 12.10 21.33
C THR A 481 8.15 12.26 20.58
N GLY A 482 7.26 11.28 20.66
CA GLY A 482 5.89 11.35 20.18
C GLY A 482 4.94 10.63 21.14
N GLU A 483 3.80 11.25 21.44
CA GLU A 483 2.79 10.72 22.36
C GLU A 483 1.40 11.13 21.91
N THR A 484 0.37 10.35 22.30
CA THR A 484 -1.02 10.83 22.17
C THR A 484 -1.25 12.10 23.00
N PRO A 485 -2.18 13.00 22.61
CA PRO A 485 -2.42 14.27 23.33
C PRO A 485 -2.79 14.13 24.81
N ASP A 486 -3.36 12.99 25.20
CA ASP A 486 -3.70 12.62 26.58
C ASP A 486 -2.55 11.94 27.34
N HIS A 487 -1.39 11.80 26.71
CA HIS A 487 -0.21 11.10 27.21
C HIS A 487 -0.46 9.61 27.56
N THR A 488 -1.48 8.99 27.00
CA THR A 488 -1.79 7.57 27.29
C THR A 488 -0.81 6.64 26.57
N TYR A 489 -0.53 6.89 25.29
CA TYR A 489 0.28 6.02 24.46
C TYR A 489 1.55 6.72 23.95
N VAL A 490 2.63 5.94 23.88
CA VAL A 490 3.91 6.36 23.29
C VAL A 490 3.91 6.01 21.82
N GLU A 491 4.10 7.01 20.97
CA GLU A 491 4.02 6.90 19.52
C GLU A 491 5.39 6.85 18.85
N ILE A 492 6.39 7.53 19.43
CA ILE A 492 7.74 7.62 18.86
C ILE A 492 8.78 7.56 19.97
N CYS A 493 9.80 6.71 19.75
CA CYS A 493 11.01 6.65 20.54
C CYS A 493 12.25 6.97 19.70
N GLU A 494 13.21 7.70 20.27
CA GLU A 494 14.46 8.09 19.61
C GLU A 494 15.68 7.92 20.52
N ILE A 495 16.88 7.76 19.92
CA ILE A 495 18.16 7.92 20.60
C ILE A 495 18.84 9.19 20.09
N GLY A 496 19.10 10.16 20.98
CA GLY A 496 19.57 11.50 20.59
C GLY A 496 21.03 11.56 20.12
N ASP A 497 21.89 10.71 20.67
CA ASP A 497 23.32 10.61 20.29
C ASP A 497 23.52 9.57 19.18
N HIS A 498 22.82 9.76 18.06
CA HIS A 498 22.90 8.88 16.90
C HIS A 498 22.63 9.70 15.61
N PRO A 499 23.19 9.34 14.45
CA PRO A 499 22.91 10.04 13.18
C PRO A 499 21.42 10.09 12.84
N TRP A 500 20.72 8.98 13.03
CA TRP A 500 19.27 8.81 12.94
C TRP A 500 18.90 7.50 13.62
N TYR A 501 18.09 7.54 14.66
CA TYR A 501 17.61 6.33 15.34
C TYR A 501 16.22 6.61 15.89
N LEU A 502 15.21 6.12 15.15
CA LEU A 502 13.82 6.42 15.42
C LEU A 502 12.99 5.14 15.26
N GLY A 503 12.10 4.89 16.22
CA GLY A 503 11.03 3.92 16.13
C GLY A 503 9.68 4.61 16.28
N CYS A 504 8.71 4.26 15.42
CA CYS A 504 7.33 4.74 15.52
C CYS A 504 6.34 3.57 15.63
N GLN A 505 5.27 3.75 16.43
CA GLN A 505 4.25 2.72 16.64
C GLN A 505 3.26 2.64 15.48
N PHE A 506 3.04 3.72 14.79
CA PHE A 506 2.18 3.83 13.60
C PHE A 506 2.87 3.35 12.33
N HIS A 507 2.13 3.32 11.22
CA HIS A 507 2.55 2.88 9.89
C HIS A 507 2.64 4.05 8.92
N PRO A 508 3.76 4.80 8.86
CA PRO A 508 3.92 5.97 8.00
C PRO A 508 3.92 5.60 6.51
N GLU A 509 4.22 4.35 6.17
CA GLU A 509 4.22 3.84 4.80
C GLU A 509 2.86 3.95 4.12
N PHE A 510 1.75 3.86 4.87
CA PHE A 510 0.41 3.96 4.31
C PHE A 510 0.05 5.36 3.79
N LYS A 511 0.75 6.39 4.24
CA LYS A 511 0.49 7.79 3.84
C LYS A 511 1.49 8.33 2.82
N SER A 512 2.51 7.56 2.46
CA SER A 512 3.54 8.00 1.51
C SER A 512 3.03 7.96 0.07
N LYS A 513 3.26 9.04 -0.68
CA LYS A 513 2.89 9.17 -2.10
C LYS A 513 4.11 9.58 -2.94
N PRO A 514 4.17 9.22 -4.24
CA PRO A 514 5.33 9.55 -5.07
C PRO A 514 5.51 11.05 -5.27
N LEU A 515 4.42 11.83 -5.28
CA LEU A 515 4.46 13.30 -5.39
C LEU A 515 4.56 14.01 -4.02
N GLU A 516 4.34 13.28 -2.93
CA GLU A 516 4.35 13.77 -1.54
C GLU A 516 4.98 12.69 -0.63
N PRO A 517 6.32 12.50 -0.74
CA PRO A 517 7.05 11.53 0.08
C PRO A 517 6.85 11.80 1.57
N HIS A 518 6.54 10.73 2.32
CA HIS A 518 6.30 10.86 3.75
C HIS A 518 7.53 11.41 4.50
N PRO A 519 7.37 12.38 5.43
CA PRO A 519 8.47 13.08 6.07
C PRO A 519 9.52 12.17 6.73
N LEU A 520 9.10 11.11 7.43
CA LEU A 520 10.02 10.18 8.09
C LEU A 520 10.85 9.39 7.07
N PHE A 521 10.27 8.93 5.98
CA PHE A 521 11.01 8.22 4.93
C PHE A 521 12.00 9.15 4.22
N ARG A 522 11.59 10.39 3.92
CA ARG A 522 12.49 11.40 3.37
C ARG A 522 13.68 11.64 4.28
N ALA A 523 13.46 11.84 5.58
CA ALA A 523 14.53 12.10 6.54
C ALA A 523 15.43 10.87 6.75
N PHE A 524 14.86 9.66 6.81
CA PHE A 524 15.61 8.40 6.93
C PHE A 524 16.53 8.16 5.73
N ILE A 525 16.03 8.32 4.50
CA ILE A 525 16.86 8.19 3.29
C ILE A 525 17.95 9.26 3.24
N GLY A 526 17.65 10.48 3.66
CA GLY A 526 18.68 11.53 3.80
C GLY A 526 19.79 11.14 4.77
N ALA A 527 19.44 10.57 5.93
CA ALA A 527 20.41 10.07 6.91
C ALA A 527 21.23 8.87 6.36
N ALA A 528 20.58 7.96 5.64
CA ALA A 528 21.25 6.85 4.96
C ALA A 528 22.31 7.36 3.95
N TYR A 529 21.96 8.37 3.16
CA TYR A 529 22.86 8.97 2.18
C TYR A 529 24.07 9.67 2.83
N GLU A 530 23.85 10.40 3.92
CA GLU A 530 24.96 10.99 4.69
C GLU A 530 25.87 9.91 5.30
N ASN A 531 25.32 8.78 5.75
CA ASN A 531 26.12 7.65 6.23
C ASN A 531 26.93 7.01 5.11
N ARG A 532 26.34 6.80 3.92
CA ARG A 532 27.02 6.32 2.72
C ARG A 532 28.23 7.19 2.37
N LYS A 533 28.05 8.50 2.31
CA LYS A 533 29.13 9.44 2.02
C LYS A 533 30.29 9.32 3.02
N LYS A 534 30.01 9.20 4.31
CA LYS A 534 31.03 9.01 5.36
C LYS A 534 31.75 7.67 5.20
N ARG A 535 31.03 6.58 4.93
CA ARG A 535 31.58 5.24 4.74
C ARG A 535 32.53 5.20 3.55
N LEU A 536 32.15 5.80 2.42
CA LEU A 536 32.98 5.88 1.21
C LEU A 536 34.20 6.81 1.35
N ALA A 537 34.12 7.88 2.12
CA ALA A 537 35.21 8.79 2.39
C ALA A 537 36.25 8.22 3.37
N GLY A 538 35.85 7.29 4.24
CA GLY A 538 36.75 6.70 5.27
C GLY A 538 38.01 6.02 4.75
N PRO A 539 38.01 5.24 3.66
CA PRO A 539 39.22 4.66 3.08
C PRO A 539 40.17 5.69 2.49
N LEU A 540 39.66 6.78 1.91
CA LEU A 540 40.48 7.85 1.32
C LEU A 540 41.24 8.66 2.38
N LEU A 541 40.63 8.90 3.55
CA LEU A 541 41.27 9.62 4.65
C LEU A 541 42.37 8.78 5.34
N ARG A 542 42.26 7.46 5.39
CA ARG A 542 43.32 6.56 5.91
C ARG A 542 44.54 6.54 5.01
N ASN A 543 44.38 6.63 3.70
CA ASN A 543 45.51 6.66 2.74
C ASN A 543 46.26 8.00 2.72
N VAL A 544 45.59 9.12 3.11
CA VAL A 544 46.27 10.44 3.18
C VAL A 544 47.11 10.58 4.44
N GLN A 545 46.81 9.90 5.52
CA GLN A 545 47.62 9.92 6.76
C GLN A 545 48.90 9.07 6.67
N TYR A 546 48.99 8.12 5.74
CA TYR A 546 50.22 7.29 5.56
C TYR A 546 51.25 7.88 4.58
N THR A 547 50.93 8.98 3.88
CA THR A 547 51.86 9.64 2.93
C THR A 547 52.49 10.95 3.46
N ALA A 548 52.25 11.31 4.73
CA ALA A 548 52.80 12.52 5.37
C ALA A 548 53.90 12.21 6.41
N GLY A 549 54.55 11.06 6.28
CA GLY A 549 55.62 10.66 7.15
C GLY A 549 56.72 9.90 6.38
N ASP A 550 57.52 10.67 5.62
CA ASP A 550 58.94 10.36 5.30
C ASP A 550 59.66 11.68 4.97
#